data_b4e54be8b542440280df580298a035c7
#
_entry.id   b4e54be8b542440280df580298a035c7
#
_cell.length_a   1.000
_cell.length_b   1.000
_cell.length_c   1.000
_cell.angle_alpha   90.00
_cell.angle_beta   90.00
_cell.angle_gamma   90.00
#
_symmetry.space_group_name_H-M   'P 1'
#
loop_
_entity.id
_entity.type
_entity.pdbx_description
1 polymer ?
#
loop_
_entity_poly.entity_id
_entity_poly.type
_entity_poly.pdbx_seq_one_letter_code
_entity_poly.pdbx_strand_id
1 'polypeptide(L)' 'MATIKIKQIKSRNNRPIDQKRTLDSLGLHRINNVVEHEDSPSLRGMIRKVQHLVEVID' A
#
# COMPACT_ATOMS: atom_id res chain seq x y z
N MET A 1 15.74 3.85 -12.50
CA MET A 1 14.31 3.58 -12.43
C MET A 1 13.75 4.19 -11.16
N ALA A 2 12.52 4.67 -11.23
CA ALA A 2 11.93 5.36 -10.10
C ALA A 2 11.38 4.37 -9.08
N THR A 3 11.55 4.69 -7.81
CA THR A 3 10.92 3.96 -6.72
C THR A 3 10.00 4.89 -5.97
N ILE A 4 8.98 4.32 -5.32
CA ILE A 4 8.08 5.11 -4.50
C ILE A 4 7.99 4.47 -3.12
N LYS A 5 7.76 5.30 -2.13
CA LYS A 5 7.55 4.86 -0.76
C LYS A 5 6.08 4.98 -0.43
N ILE A 6 5.57 3.97 0.22
CA ILE A 6 4.15 3.88 0.56
C ILE A 6 4.06 3.68 2.06
N LYS A 7 3.24 4.50 2.71
CA LYS A 7 3.03 4.42 4.15
C LYS A 7 1.57 4.05 4.41
N GLN A 8 1.37 3.07 5.28
CA GLN A 8 0.01 2.74 5.71
C GLN A 8 -0.43 3.75 6.76
N ILE A 9 -1.49 4.50 6.45
CA ILE A 9 -1.97 5.56 7.32
C ILE A 9 -3.21 5.16 8.11
N LYS A 10 -3.85 4.06 7.75
CA LYS A 10 -5.03 3.57 8.46
C LYS A 10 -4.93 2.08 8.70
N SER A 11 -5.56 1.62 9.77
CA SER A 11 -5.57 0.21 10.12
C SER A 11 -6.31 -0.60 9.05
N ARG A 12 -5.81 -1.80 8.80
CA ARG A 12 -6.45 -2.74 7.88
C ARG A 12 -7.60 -3.51 8.55
N ASN A 13 -7.82 -3.31 9.83
CA ASN A 13 -8.90 -3.96 10.56
C ASN A 13 -10.24 -3.51 10.01
N ASN A 14 -11.20 -4.44 9.92
CA ASN A 14 -12.55 -4.17 9.43
C ASN A 14 -12.58 -3.76 7.95
N ARG A 15 -11.54 -4.12 7.19
CA ARG A 15 -11.51 -3.87 5.76
C ARG A 15 -11.81 -5.15 5.00
N PRO A 16 -12.31 -5.05 3.75
CA PRO A 16 -12.54 -6.23 2.92
C PRO A 16 -11.26 -7.05 2.75
N ILE A 17 -11.42 -8.35 2.59
CA ILE A 17 -10.28 -9.25 2.46
C ILE A 17 -9.41 -8.89 1.25
N ASP A 18 -10.00 -8.39 0.17
CA ASP A 18 -9.24 -7.99 -1.01
C ASP A 18 -8.27 -6.86 -0.69
N GLN A 19 -8.71 -5.89 0.11
CA GLN A 19 -7.84 -4.78 0.51
C GLN A 19 -6.74 -5.26 1.43
N LYS A 20 -7.05 -6.18 2.35
CA LYS A 20 -6.05 -6.76 3.23
C LYS A 20 -4.98 -7.49 2.43
N ARG A 21 -5.40 -8.27 1.44
CA ARG A 21 -4.47 -9.01 0.58
C ARG A 21 -3.59 -8.06 -0.22
N THR A 22 -4.17 -6.96 -0.70
CA THR A 22 -3.40 -5.96 -1.43
C THR A 22 -2.34 -5.34 -0.54
N LEU A 23 -2.69 -5.00 0.70
CA LEU A 23 -1.73 -4.47 1.66
C LEU A 23 -0.64 -5.48 1.96
N ASP A 24 -0.99 -6.76 2.12
CA ASP A 24 -0.01 -7.81 2.35
C ASP A 24 0.96 -7.95 1.18
N SER A 25 0.43 -7.85 -0.05
CA SER A 25 1.27 -7.91 -1.25
C SER A 25 2.22 -6.73 -1.33
N LEU A 26 1.82 -5.59 -0.81
CA LEU A 26 2.67 -4.40 -0.74
C LEU A 26 3.68 -4.48 0.40
N GLY A 27 3.47 -5.39 1.35
CA GLY A 27 4.33 -5.50 2.53
C GLY A 27 3.90 -4.61 3.69
N LEU A 28 2.68 -4.08 3.63
CA LEU A 28 2.16 -3.19 4.66
C LEU A 28 1.31 -4.01 5.63
N HIS A 29 1.86 -4.31 6.79
CA HIS A 29 1.19 -5.15 7.78
C HIS A 29 0.70 -4.37 8.99
N ARG A 30 1.19 -3.16 9.19
CA ARG A 30 0.86 -2.36 10.38
C ARG A 30 0.68 -0.92 9.97
N ILE A 31 -0.10 -0.20 10.79
CA ILE A 31 -0.24 1.24 10.62
C ILE A 31 1.14 1.91 10.79
N ASN A 32 1.38 2.95 10.02
CA ASN A 32 2.66 3.68 9.98
C ASN A 32 3.82 2.86 9.41
N ASN A 33 3.55 1.67 8.87
CA ASN A 33 4.58 0.91 8.18
C ASN A 33 4.89 1.58 6.84
N VAL A 34 6.17 1.70 6.51
CA VAL A 34 6.62 2.30 5.26
C VAL A 34 7.38 1.26 4.46
N VAL A 35 7.02 1.12 3.20
CA VAL A 35 7.71 0.22 2.29
C VAL A 35 8.09 0.96 1.02
N GLU A 36 9.14 0.49 0.36
CA GLU A 36 9.61 1.05 -0.88
C GLU A 36 9.47 0.02 -1.98
N HIS A 37 8.91 0.44 -3.09
CA HIS A 37 8.69 -0.43 -4.25
C HIS A 37 9.12 0.28 -5.52
N GLU A 38 9.47 -0.51 -6.52
CA GLU A 38 9.74 0.02 -7.83
C GLU A 38 8.40 0.47 -8.46
N ASP A 39 8.41 1.69 -8.99
CA ASP A 39 7.21 2.25 -9.62
C ASP A 39 6.89 1.46 -10.89
N SER A 40 5.71 0.91 -10.96
CA SER A 40 5.24 0.17 -12.12
C SER A 40 3.71 0.28 -12.24
N PRO A 41 3.16 0.05 -13.44
CA PRO A 41 1.71 0.06 -13.60
C PRO A 41 0.99 -0.94 -12.70
N SER A 42 1.57 -2.12 -12.50
CA SER A 42 1.00 -3.13 -11.62
C SER A 42 0.92 -2.64 -10.18
N LEU A 43 2.01 -2.03 -9.71
CA LEU A 43 2.07 -1.47 -8.36
C LEU A 43 1.04 -0.37 -8.18
N ARG A 44 0.94 0.52 -9.15
CA ARG A 44 -0.02 1.62 -9.08
C ARG A 44 -1.46 1.12 -9.06
N GLY A 45 -1.74 0.05 -9.77
CA GLY A 45 -3.06 -0.59 -9.72
C GLY A 45 -3.39 -1.10 -8.32
N MET A 46 -2.42 -1.70 -7.64
CA MET A 46 -2.61 -2.16 -6.27
C MET A 46 -2.81 -0.99 -5.30
N ILE A 47 -2.05 0.06 -5.47
CA ILE A 47 -2.16 1.26 -4.62
C ILE A 47 -3.55 1.87 -4.76
N ARG A 48 -4.09 1.93 -5.97
CA ARG A 48 -5.41 2.51 -6.20
C ARG A 48 -6.51 1.79 -5.42
N LYS A 49 -6.38 0.48 -5.24
CA LYS A 49 -7.36 -0.29 -4.48
C LYS A 49 -7.37 0.08 -3.01
N VAL A 50 -6.25 0.52 -2.47
CA VAL A 50 -6.10 0.82 -1.05
C VAL A 50 -5.65 2.25 -0.80
N GLN A 51 -5.84 3.14 -1.78
CA GLN A 51 -5.35 4.52 -1.66
C GLN A 51 -5.92 5.26 -0.46
N HIS A 52 -7.09 4.83 0.02
CA HIS A 52 -7.70 5.42 1.21
C HIS A 52 -7.06 4.90 2.50
N LEU A 53 -6.20 3.89 2.40
CA LEU A 53 -5.54 3.30 3.55
C LEU A 53 -4.04 3.62 3.59
N VAL A 54 -3.51 4.12 2.48
CA VAL A 54 -2.07 4.37 2.35
C VAL A 54 -1.82 5.75 1.79
N GLU A 55 -0.60 6.22 1.99
CA GLU A 55 -0.14 7.48 1.42
C GLU A 55 1.16 7.22 0.69
N VAL A 56 1.27 7.75 -0.51
CA VAL A 56 2.51 7.68 -1.25
C VAL A 56 3.39 8.84 -0.80
N ILE A 57 4.52 8.49 -0.22
CA ILE A 57 5.53 9.47 0.19
C ILE A 57 6.71 9.29 -0.73
N ASP A 58 6.93 10.17 -1.54
CA ASP A 58 7.95 10.04 -2.54
C ASP A 58 9.31 10.50 -2.02
#